data_0a20722ce3b2a9a64e29e0d0c4aca6f8
#
_entry.id   0a20722ce3b2a9a64e29e0d0c4aca6f8
#
_cell.length_a   1.000
_cell.length_b   1.000
_cell.length_c   1.000
_cell.angle_alpha   90.00
_cell.angle_beta   90.00
_cell.angle_gamma   90.00
#
_symmetry.space_group_name_H-M   'P 1'
#
loop_
_entity.id
_entity.type
_entity.pdbx_description
1 polymer ?
#
loop_
_entity_poly.entity_id
_entity_poly.type
_entity_poly.pdbx_seq_one_letter_code
_entity_poly.pdbx_strand_id
1 'polypeptide(L)'
;MPPFWKNAIVSLILIPVFLGIAYIFSGKQISSEQYNKLAQKEYQILSNGYDRNAGNIIVIQPEWKLENFSSEERFLKSIETPLKQAGQKGLLKKNTLVVFPPHTGSFLYFLNSRQEVFRSNTLEEAFNFIKLEIFLKSMIGSNTARKLNPYEEASATYLRIFSNLSKTYGVYILPGSILMPIGKADSKSPNPEVWQEAVYIFDPNKQTSLKDSILTRTPATMWMKNLAALRSPEIANASGAIEDKSLAIYQFPFARFGIFYLDDFKNPEFQEKLKKTFVSRLIAIGENSSETQLKEWATKSNIESTIRTIPSGSFLDKNYGGGSYIKTRYGFPTPGVNSREPLLLNLFL
;
A
#
# COMPACT_ATOMS: atom_id res chain seq x y z
N MET A 1 5.68 31.88 49.33
CA MET A 1 4.62 30.90 49.08
C MET A 1 4.63 29.87 50.16
N PRO A 2 3.52 29.55 50.77
CA PRO A 2 3.43 28.47 51.75
C PRO A 2 3.87 27.14 51.13
N PRO A 3 4.51 26.24 51.89
CA PRO A 3 5.05 24.96 51.36
C PRO A 3 3.97 24.08 50.69
N PHE A 4 2.74 24.21 51.12
CA PHE A 4 1.58 23.55 50.56
C PHE A 4 1.40 23.86 49.03
N TRP A 5 1.46 25.15 48.66
CA TRP A 5 1.32 25.55 47.24
C TRP A 5 2.49 25.09 46.36
N LYS A 6 3.71 25.05 46.90
CA LYS A 6 4.86 24.48 46.16
C LYS A 6 4.65 23.01 45.85
N ASN A 7 4.22 22.24 46.85
CA ASN A 7 3.99 20.80 46.68
C ASN A 7 2.80 20.54 45.73
N ALA A 8 1.72 21.35 45.78
CA ALA A 8 0.61 21.24 44.89
C ALA A 8 1.00 21.51 43.41
N ILE A 9 1.81 22.55 43.14
CA ILE A 9 2.30 22.87 41.83
C ILE A 9 3.23 21.77 41.29
N VAL A 10 4.14 21.27 42.13
CA VAL A 10 5.05 20.17 41.78
C VAL A 10 4.24 18.90 41.44
N SER A 11 3.25 18.56 42.24
CA SER A 11 2.39 17.40 41.98
C SER A 11 1.58 17.56 40.70
N LEU A 12 1.08 18.77 40.43
CA LEU A 12 0.31 19.07 39.21
C LEU A 12 1.13 18.89 37.93
N ILE A 13 2.45 19.06 38.00
CA ILE A 13 3.37 18.85 36.89
C ILE A 13 3.87 17.39 36.84
N LEU A 14 4.21 16.81 37.99
CA LEU A 14 4.79 15.45 38.01
C LEU A 14 3.76 14.36 37.68
N ILE A 15 2.51 14.52 38.07
CA ILE A 15 1.46 13.53 37.79
C ILE A 15 1.26 13.34 36.29
N PRO A 16 1.04 14.40 35.47
CA PRO A 16 0.91 14.25 34.02
C PRO A 16 2.17 13.67 33.35
N VAL A 17 3.35 14.06 33.81
CA VAL A 17 4.61 13.50 33.31
C VAL A 17 4.71 12.01 33.62
N PHE A 18 4.43 11.60 34.86
CA PHE A 18 4.43 10.19 35.24
C PHE A 18 3.38 9.39 34.48
N LEU A 19 2.17 9.92 34.30
CA LEU A 19 1.12 9.30 33.50
C LEU A 19 1.53 9.18 32.04
N GLY A 20 2.18 10.19 31.47
CA GLY A 20 2.74 10.16 30.12
C GLY A 20 3.81 9.08 29.95
N ILE A 21 4.72 8.98 30.90
CA ILE A 21 5.74 7.93 30.95
C ILE A 21 5.08 6.55 31.07
N ALA A 22 4.18 6.38 32.02
CA ALA A 22 3.45 5.13 32.22
C ALA A 22 2.65 4.75 30.94
N TYR A 23 2.03 5.71 30.29
CA TYR A 23 1.33 5.50 29.03
C TYR A 23 2.28 4.98 27.94
N ILE A 24 3.47 5.53 27.79
CA ILE A 24 4.46 5.09 26.79
C ILE A 24 4.91 3.65 27.05
N PHE A 25 5.24 3.35 28.31
CA PHE A 25 5.76 2.02 28.68
C PHE A 25 4.67 0.95 28.81
N SER A 26 3.43 1.32 29.06
CA SER A 26 2.31 0.38 29.09
C SER A 26 1.73 0.04 27.73
N GLY A 27 2.11 0.76 26.66
CA GLY A 27 1.61 0.55 25.31
C GLY A 27 1.95 -0.83 24.81
N LYS A 28 0.93 -1.66 24.69
CA LYS A 28 1.08 -3.01 24.17
C LYS A 28 0.71 -3.02 22.68
N GLN A 29 1.51 -3.72 21.89
CA GLN A 29 1.11 -4.12 20.55
C GLN A 29 -0.07 -5.11 20.65
N ILE A 30 -0.79 -5.30 19.56
CA ILE A 30 -1.82 -6.34 19.46
C ILE A 30 -1.18 -7.68 19.82
N SER A 31 -1.78 -8.42 20.75
CA SER A 31 -1.26 -9.74 21.14
C SER A 31 -1.38 -10.74 19.97
N SER A 32 -0.49 -11.72 19.95
CA SER A 32 -0.56 -12.81 18.96
C SER A 32 -1.87 -13.59 19.07
N GLU A 33 -2.42 -13.73 20.27
CA GLU A 33 -3.71 -14.36 20.49
C GLU A 33 -4.86 -13.56 19.82
N GLN A 34 -4.89 -12.25 19.99
CA GLN A 34 -5.88 -11.40 19.31
C GLN A 34 -5.75 -11.46 17.80
N TYR A 35 -4.52 -11.44 17.28
CA TYR A 35 -4.27 -11.55 15.85
C TYR A 35 -4.69 -12.92 15.30
N ASN A 36 -4.40 -14.00 16.00
CA ASN A 36 -4.74 -15.36 15.56
C ASN A 36 -6.25 -15.62 15.56
N LYS A 37 -7.02 -14.88 16.37
CA LYS A 37 -8.50 -14.91 16.32
C LYS A 37 -9.06 -14.28 15.03
N LEU A 38 -8.26 -13.48 14.32
CA LEU A 38 -8.61 -12.98 13.00
C LEU A 38 -8.39 -14.11 12.00
N ALA A 39 -9.41 -14.92 11.77
CA ALA A 39 -9.34 -16.01 10.81
C ALA A 39 -8.89 -15.47 9.44
N GLN A 40 -7.79 -16.02 8.92
CA GLN A 40 -7.39 -15.77 7.53
C GLN A 40 -8.19 -16.73 6.67
N LYS A 41 -9.00 -16.17 5.76
CA LYS A 41 -9.73 -16.95 4.78
C LYS A 41 -8.78 -17.46 3.70
N GLU A 42 -9.08 -18.63 3.16
CA GLU A 42 -8.41 -19.12 1.96
C GLU A 42 -8.80 -18.30 0.74
N TYR A 43 -7.86 -18.15 -0.18
CA TYR A 43 -8.12 -17.47 -1.44
C TYR A 43 -8.83 -18.39 -2.41
N GLN A 44 -9.95 -17.94 -2.96
CA GLN A 44 -10.54 -18.59 -4.11
C GLN A 44 -9.65 -18.37 -5.32
N ILE A 45 -9.24 -19.44 -5.99
CA ILE A 45 -8.35 -19.36 -7.15
C ILE A 45 -9.14 -19.60 -8.43
N LEU A 46 -9.07 -18.64 -9.33
CA LEU A 46 -9.76 -18.67 -10.61
C LEU A 46 -8.75 -18.45 -11.74
N SER A 47 -8.64 -19.41 -12.64
CA SER A 47 -7.69 -19.35 -13.76
C SER A 47 -8.41 -19.26 -15.08
N ASN A 48 -7.85 -18.45 -15.98
CA ASN A 48 -8.29 -18.30 -17.36
C ASN A 48 -7.15 -18.56 -18.34
N GLY A 49 -7.48 -19.12 -19.49
CA GLY A 49 -6.50 -19.49 -20.51
C GLY A 49 -5.86 -20.84 -20.26
N TYR A 50 -4.97 -21.23 -21.15
CA TYR A 50 -4.21 -22.47 -21.09
C TYR A 50 -2.74 -22.15 -20.88
N ASP A 51 -2.10 -22.90 -20.01
CA ASP A 51 -0.68 -22.78 -19.74
C ASP A 51 0.16 -23.24 -20.94
N ARG A 52 0.73 -22.28 -21.65
CA ARG A 52 1.63 -22.51 -22.78
C ARG A 52 3.10 -22.24 -22.41
N ASN A 53 3.41 -22.10 -21.12
CA ASN A 53 4.72 -21.67 -20.61
C ASN A 53 5.17 -20.28 -21.12
N ALA A 54 4.27 -19.49 -21.69
CA ALA A 54 4.56 -18.14 -22.16
C ALA A 54 4.66 -17.13 -20.99
N GLY A 55 4.02 -17.44 -19.89
CA GLY A 55 3.92 -16.61 -18.68
C GLY A 55 2.48 -16.48 -18.20
N ASN A 56 2.31 -15.85 -17.05
CA ASN A 56 0.99 -15.59 -16.49
C ASN A 56 0.97 -14.33 -15.62
N ILE A 57 -0.23 -13.84 -15.37
CA ILE A 57 -0.48 -12.72 -14.47
C ILE A 57 -1.36 -13.21 -13.34
N ILE A 58 -0.95 -12.96 -12.12
CA ILE A 58 -1.70 -13.26 -10.91
C ILE A 58 -2.13 -11.95 -10.27
N VAL A 59 -3.45 -11.74 -10.15
CA VAL A 59 -4.04 -10.59 -9.47
C VAL A 59 -4.53 -11.04 -8.11
N ILE A 60 -4.09 -10.36 -7.06
CA ILE A 60 -4.45 -10.68 -5.69
C ILE A 60 -5.45 -9.65 -5.16
N GLN A 61 -6.61 -10.16 -4.72
CA GLN A 61 -7.58 -9.41 -3.94
C GLN A 61 -7.53 -9.92 -2.50
N PRO A 62 -6.76 -9.29 -1.62
CA PRO A 62 -6.73 -9.68 -0.21
C PRO A 62 -7.94 -9.12 0.53
N GLU A 63 -8.35 -9.78 1.59
CA GLU A 63 -9.17 -9.19 2.63
C GLU A 63 -8.25 -8.45 3.61
N TRP A 64 -8.18 -7.13 3.48
CA TRP A 64 -7.35 -6.33 4.37
C TRP A 64 -8.00 -6.14 5.73
N LYS A 65 -7.20 -6.33 6.77
CA LYS A 65 -7.50 -5.96 8.15
C LYS A 65 -6.35 -5.09 8.65
N LEU A 66 -6.65 -4.05 9.40
CA LEU A 66 -5.62 -3.11 9.86
C LEU A 66 -4.51 -3.83 10.64
N GLU A 67 -4.88 -4.86 11.39
CA GLU A 67 -3.99 -5.68 12.18
C GLU A 67 -2.93 -6.42 11.35
N ASN A 68 -3.17 -6.66 10.06
CA ASN A 68 -2.17 -7.24 9.16
C ASN A 68 -0.94 -6.34 9.03
N PHE A 69 -1.09 -5.04 9.26
CA PHE A 69 -0.04 -4.04 9.17
C PHE A 69 0.57 -3.67 10.52
N SER A 70 0.21 -4.37 11.59
CA SER A 70 0.66 -4.06 12.96
C SER A 70 2.11 -4.45 13.24
N SER A 71 2.66 -5.41 12.51
CA SER A 71 4.07 -5.79 12.56
C SER A 71 4.53 -6.28 11.20
N GLU A 72 5.84 -6.26 10.99
CA GLU A 72 6.44 -6.78 9.76
C GLU A 72 6.12 -8.25 9.52
N GLU A 73 6.16 -9.08 10.57
CA GLU A 73 5.84 -10.49 10.48
C GLU A 73 4.40 -10.73 10.01
N ARG A 74 3.45 -9.97 10.56
CA ARG A 74 2.02 -10.07 10.19
C ARG A 74 1.78 -9.58 8.77
N PHE A 75 2.42 -8.49 8.38
CA PHE A 75 2.37 -8.01 7.03
C PHE A 75 2.96 -9.04 6.06
N LEU A 76 4.17 -9.53 6.33
CA LEU A 76 4.79 -10.57 5.52
C LEU A 76 3.87 -11.79 5.38
N LYS A 77 3.29 -12.28 6.48
CA LYS A 77 2.35 -13.42 6.46
C LYS A 77 1.15 -13.13 5.57
N SER A 78 0.57 -11.93 5.65
CA SER A 78 -0.61 -11.57 4.85
C SER A 78 -0.31 -11.49 3.34
N ILE A 79 0.89 -11.02 2.97
CA ILE A 79 1.33 -10.91 1.58
C ILE A 79 1.80 -12.28 1.04
N GLU A 80 2.47 -13.08 1.86
CA GLU A 80 3.03 -14.36 1.45
C GLU A 80 1.98 -15.47 1.31
N THR A 81 0.91 -15.40 2.10
CA THR A 81 -0.17 -16.42 2.06
C THR A 81 -0.72 -16.69 0.66
N PRO A 82 -1.16 -15.67 -0.12
CA PRO A 82 -1.62 -15.91 -1.49
C PRO A 82 -0.51 -16.42 -2.42
N LEU A 83 0.74 -16.02 -2.21
CA LEU A 83 1.87 -16.55 -2.99
C LEU A 83 2.09 -18.04 -2.70
N LYS A 84 2.04 -18.47 -1.43
CA LYS A 84 2.14 -19.86 -1.05
C LYS A 84 1.02 -20.70 -1.69
N GLN A 85 -0.22 -20.21 -1.65
CA GLN A 85 -1.35 -20.90 -2.27
C GLN A 85 -1.21 -20.96 -3.79
N ALA A 86 -0.76 -19.88 -4.45
CA ALA A 86 -0.48 -19.90 -5.88
C ALA A 86 0.64 -20.90 -6.23
N GLY A 87 1.69 -20.98 -5.40
CA GLY A 87 2.79 -21.94 -5.57
C GLY A 87 2.33 -23.38 -5.43
N GLN A 88 1.50 -23.70 -4.44
CA GLN A 88 0.90 -25.03 -4.25
C GLN A 88 0.04 -25.48 -5.44
N LYS A 89 -0.55 -24.52 -6.17
CA LYS A 89 -1.30 -24.77 -7.42
C LYS A 89 -0.44 -24.75 -8.67
N GLY A 90 0.89 -24.63 -8.54
CA GLY A 90 1.81 -24.58 -9.69
C GLY A 90 1.70 -23.32 -10.56
N LEU A 91 1.11 -22.24 -10.03
CA LEU A 91 0.89 -21.01 -10.78
C LEU A 91 2.12 -20.07 -10.76
N LEU A 92 3.03 -20.22 -9.79
CA LEU A 92 4.24 -19.39 -9.72
C LEU A 92 5.33 -19.98 -10.61
N LYS A 93 5.68 -19.25 -11.66
CA LYS A 93 6.69 -19.61 -12.66
C LYS A 93 7.65 -18.45 -12.89
N LYS A 94 8.77 -18.69 -13.55
CA LYS A 94 9.77 -17.68 -13.89
C LYS A 94 9.19 -16.44 -14.60
N ASN A 95 8.15 -16.62 -15.40
CA ASN A 95 7.50 -15.57 -16.17
C ASN A 95 6.13 -15.17 -15.55
N THR A 96 6.03 -15.18 -14.24
CA THR A 96 4.82 -14.75 -13.53
C THR A 96 4.96 -13.30 -13.08
N LEU A 97 3.92 -12.50 -13.33
CA LEU A 97 3.71 -11.19 -12.72
C LEU A 97 2.61 -11.26 -11.67
N VAL A 98 2.94 -10.95 -10.43
CA VAL A 98 1.97 -10.85 -9.34
C VAL A 98 1.64 -9.39 -9.09
N VAL A 99 0.34 -9.07 -9.02
CA VAL A 99 -0.18 -7.69 -8.85
C VAL A 99 -0.99 -7.62 -7.57
N PHE A 100 -0.59 -6.73 -6.67
CA PHE A 100 -1.29 -6.42 -5.42
C PHE A 100 -2.07 -5.10 -5.51
N PRO A 101 -3.02 -4.85 -4.59
CA PRO A 101 -3.83 -3.65 -4.58
C PRO A 101 -3.05 -2.34 -4.42
N PRO A 102 -3.64 -1.20 -4.81
CA PRO A 102 -3.10 0.10 -4.50
C PRO A 102 -2.97 0.29 -2.99
N HIS A 103 -2.08 1.18 -2.57
CA HIS A 103 -1.82 1.57 -1.19
C HIS A 103 -1.29 0.47 -0.26
N THR A 104 -0.97 -0.72 -0.78
CA THR A 104 -0.42 -1.82 0.04
C THR A 104 0.78 -1.38 0.88
N GLY A 105 1.70 -0.60 0.31
CA GLY A 105 2.84 -0.04 1.04
C GLY A 105 2.47 1.07 2.02
N SER A 106 1.43 1.86 1.69
CA SER A 106 1.03 3.00 2.51
C SER A 106 0.45 2.59 3.87
N PHE A 107 -0.13 1.41 3.98
CA PHE A 107 -0.64 0.89 5.26
C PHE A 107 0.47 0.50 6.25
N LEU A 108 1.71 0.35 5.79
CA LEU A 108 2.87 0.12 6.65
C LEU A 108 3.19 1.31 7.60
N TYR A 109 2.54 2.43 7.41
CA TYR A 109 2.59 3.54 8.39
C TYR A 109 2.04 3.19 9.77
N PHE A 110 1.27 2.12 9.87
CA PHE A 110 0.75 1.60 11.14
C PHE A 110 1.67 0.57 11.81
N LEU A 111 2.83 0.28 11.20
CA LEU A 111 3.81 -0.65 11.80
C LEU A 111 4.17 -0.25 13.22
N ASN A 112 4.23 -1.24 14.08
CA ASN A 112 4.62 -1.11 15.48
C ASN A 112 3.82 -0.09 16.30
N SER A 113 2.66 0.32 15.79
CA SER A 113 1.73 1.19 16.52
C SER A 113 1.09 0.44 17.70
N ARG A 114 0.61 1.22 18.66
CA ARG A 114 -0.09 0.71 19.83
C ARG A 114 -1.45 0.10 19.46
N GLN A 115 -1.94 -0.79 20.31
CA GLN A 115 -3.22 -1.47 20.07
C GLN A 115 -4.42 -0.52 19.91
N GLU A 116 -4.38 0.69 20.51
CA GLU A 116 -5.44 1.68 20.41
C GLU A 116 -5.64 2.15 18.96
N VAL A 117 -4.56 2.26 18.20
CA VAL A 117 -4.59 2.57 16.76
C VAL A 117 -5.43 1.54 16.00
N PHE A 118 -5.27 0.27 16.33
CA PHE A 118 -5.98 -0.84 15.66
C PHE A 118 -7.41 -1.06 16.14
N ARG A 119 -7.83 -0.33 17.17
CA ARG A 119 -9.22 -0.30 17.68
C ARG A 119 -9.96 0.94 17.22
N SER A 120 -9.28 1.85 16.55
CA SER A 120 -9.88 3.09 16.04
C SER A 120 -10.90 2.78 14.95
N ASN A 121 -11.97 3.57 14.92
CA ASN A 121 -13.01 3.46 13.90
C ASN A 121 -12.71 4.34 12.67
N THR A 122 -11.94 5.40 12.86
CA THR A 122 -11.61 6.36 11.82
C THR A 122 -10.11 6.57 11.69
N LEU A 123 -9.69 7.01 10.50
CA LEU A 123 -8.30 7.35 10.23
C LEU A 123 -7.83 8.49 11.14
N GLU A 124 -8.69 9.48 11.39
CA GLU A 124 -8.38 10.61 12.25
C GLU A 124 -8.11 10.17 13.70
N GLU A 125 -8.95 9.29 14.24
CA GLU A 125 -8.77 8.73 15.58
C GLU A 125 -7.45 7.95 15.68
N ALA A 126 -7.17 7.07 14.74
CA ALA A 126 -5.92 6.32 14.67
C ALA A 126 -4.70 7.26 14.66
N PHE A 127 -4.80 8.33 13.92
CA PHE A 127 -3.75 9.33 13.82
C PHE A 127 -3.56 10.17 15.08
N ASN A 128 -4.61 10.47 15.80
CA ASN A 128 -4.48 11.17 17.07
C ASN A 128 -3.70 10.34 18.08
N PHE A 129 -3.90 9.02 18.11
CA PHE A 129 -3.07 8.13 18.93
C PHE A 129 -1.60 8.11 18.50
N ILE A 130 -1.32 8.06 17.20
CA ILE A 130 0.05 8.10 16.67
C ILE A 130 0.72 9.44 17.00
N LYS A 131 0.03 10.57 16.81
CA LYS A 131 0.54 11.91 17.16
C LYS A 131 0.85 12.01 18.65
N LEU A 132 -0.06 11.54 19.50
CA LEU A 132 0.14 11.54 20.93
C LEU A 132 1.38 10.71 21.33
N GLU A 133 1.54 9.53 20.76
CA GLU A 133 2.68 8.67 21.00
C GLU A 133 4.00 9.35 20.60
N ILE A 134 4.04 9.97 19.42
CA ILE A 134 5.20 10.70 18.92
C ILE A 134 5.53 11.88 19.84
N PHE A 135 4.51 12.66 20.20
CA PHE A 135 4.67 13.81 21.11
C PHE A 135 5.26 13.38 22.45
N LEU A 136 4.68 12.35 23.08
CA LEU A 136 5.16 11.86 24.36
C LEU A 136 6.60 11.30 24.29
N LYS A 137 6.91 10.56 23.22
CA LYS A 137 8.27 10.04 22.99
C LYS A 137 9.29 11.17 22.74
N SER A 138 8.89 12.25 22.10
CA SER A 138 9.75 13.43 21.89
C SER A 138 10.10 14.15 23.20
N MET A 139 9.21 14.10 24.19
CA MET A 139 9.45 14.70 25.52
C MET A 139 10.47 13.91 26.36
N ILE A 140 10.60 12.60 26.13
CA ILE A 140 11.47 11.72 26.94
C ILE A 140 12.91 11.69 26.43
N GLY A 141 13.15 12.04 25.18
CA GLY A 141 14.52 12.15 24.67
C GLY A 141 14.61 12.18 23.15
N SER A 142 15.34 13.14 22.64
CA SER A 142 15.49 13.44 21.22
C SER A 142 16.02 12.30 20.35
N ASN A 143 16.79 11.37 20.92
CA ASN A 143 17.37 10.25 20.17
C ASN A 143 16.36 9.14 19.85
N THR A 144 15.30 8.99 20.66
CA THR A 144 14.24 8.01 20.41
C THR A 144 13.24 8.51 19.38
N ALA A 145 12.97 9.81 19.35
CA ALA A 145 12.10 10.44 18.36
C ALA A 145 12.68 10.39 16.93
N ARG A 146 14.02 10.50 16.79
CA ARG A 146 14.72 10.37 15.50
C ARG A 146 14.66 8.94 14.92
N LYS A 147 14.60 7.90 15.76
CA LYS A 147 14.44 6.50 15.33
C LYS A 147 13.01 6.16 14.91
N LEU A 148 12.06 7.06 15.14
CA LEU A 148 10.63 6.85 14.89
C LEU A 148 10.16 7.65 13.67
N ASN A 149 10.87 7.50 12.56
CA ASN A 149 10.38 7.97 11.28
C ASN A 149 9.55 6.84 10.62
N PRO A 150 8.21 6.78 10.82
CA PRO A 150 7.42 5.65 10.34
C PRO A 150 7.46 5.50 8.82
N TYR A 151 7.75 6.55 8.07
CA TYR A 151 7.86 6.43 6.62
C TYR A 151 9.21 5.82 6.20
N GLU A 152 10.30 6.07 6.90
CA GLU A 152 11.57 5.39 6.65
C GLU A 152 11.44 3.90 6.95
N GLU A 153 10.82 3.56 8.08
CA GLU A 153 10.55 2.19 8.46
C GLU A 153 9.60 1.51 7.46
N ALA A 154 8.51 2.18 7.09
CA ALA A 154 7.55 1.68 6.11
C ALA A 154 8.19 1.44 4.74
N SER A 155 8.98 2.40 4.24
CA SER A 155 9.67 2.27 2.96
C SER A 155 10.71 1.18 2.96
N ALA A 156 11.52 1.10 4.02
CA ALA A 156 12.56 0.06 4.15
C ALA A 156 11.92 -1.33 4.23
N THR A 157 10.85 -1.47 5.02
CA THR A 157 10.10 -2.72 5.14
C THR A 157 9.45 -3.12 3.83
N TYR A 158 8.81 -2.18 3.12
CA TYR A 158 8.21 -2.41 1.82
C TYR A 158 9.24 -2.93 0.80
N LEU A 159 10.35 -2.21 0.63
CA LEU A 159 11.40 -2.61 -0.31
C LEU A 159 12.01 -3.98 0.04
N ARG A 160 12.28 -4.22 1.31
CA ARG A 160 12.87 -5.46 1.79
C ARG A 160 11.95 -6.66 1.60
N ILE A 161 10.70 -6.55 2.01
CA ILE A 161 9.73 -7.65 1.92
C ILE A 161 9.48 -8.02 0.46
N PHE A 162 9.15 -7.05 -0.40
CA PHE A 162 8.83 -7.37 -1.79
C PHE A 162 10.05 -7.79 -2.61
N SER A 163 11.25 -7.26 -2.31
CA SER A 163 12.49 -7.76 -2.91
C SER A 163 12.77 -9.22 -2.52
N ASN A 164 12.58 -9.55 -1.25
CA ASN A 164 12.79 -10.91 -0.76
C ASN A 164 11.76 -11.88 -1.36
N LEU A 165 10.49 -11.51 -1.37
CA LEU A 165 9.43 -12.34 -1.95
C LEU A 165 9.63 -12.56 -3.45
N SER A 166 9.97 -11.50 -4.20
CA SER A 166 10.27 -11.61 -5.62
C SER A 166 11.39 -12.61 -5.89
N LYS A 167 12.49 -12.53 -5.12
CA LYS A 167 13.63 -13.47 -5.23
C LYS A 167 13.24 -14.88 -4.79
N THR A 168 12.58 -15.03 -3.66
CA THR A 168 12.22 -16.34 -3.07
C THR A 168 11.31 -17.14 -4.00
N TYR A 169 10.33 -16.48 -4.60
CA TYR A 169 9.37 -17.14 -5.51
C TYR A 169 9.79 -17.10 -6.98
N GLY A 170 10.87 -16.36 -7.32
CA GLY A 170 11.36 -16.23 -8.70
C GLY A 170 10.37 -15.53 -9.63
N VAL A 171 9.57 -14.59 -9.12
CA VAL A 171 8.48 -13.93 -9.85
C VAL A 171 8.60 -12.40 -9.82
N TYR A 172 8.04 -11.74 -10.82
CA TYR A 172 7.89 -10.29 -10.82
C TYR A 172 6.73 -9.90 -9.89
N ILE A 173 6.92 -8.86 -9.08
CA ILE A 173 5.87 -8.35 -8.18
C ILE A 173 5.63 -6.87 -8.43
N LEU A 174 4.37 -6.51 -8.66
CA LEU A 174 3.85 -5.15 -8.65
C LEU A 174 3.00 -4.98 -7.38
N PRO A 175 3.56 -4.48 -6.27
CA PRO A 175 2.91 -4.55 -4.96
C PRO A 175 1.92 -3.41 -4.68
N GLY A 176 1.42 -2.74 -5.72
CA GLY A 176 0.62 -1.54 -5.59
C GLY A 176 1.46 -0.31 -5.28
N SER A 177 0.87 0.68 -4.64
CA SER A 177 1.53 1.96 -4.35
C SER A 177 1.94 2.09 -2.89
N ILE A 178 2.91 2.97 -2.67
CA ILE A 178 3.33 3.45 -1.36
C ILE A 178 3.43 4.97 -1.36
N LEU A 179 3.01 5.59 -0.26
CA LEU A 179 3.23 7.00 -0.01
C LEU A 179 4.65 7.21 0.53
N MET A 180 5.39 8.13 -0.03
CA MET A 180 6.78 8.38 0.33
C MET A 180 7.10 9.86 0.38
N PRO A 181 7.98 10.30 1.30
CA PRO A 181 8.53 11.64 1.27
C PRO A 181 9.55 11.78 0.14
N ILE A 182 9.58 12.94 -0.49
CA ILE A 182 10.61 13.34 -1.45
C ILE A 182 11.55 14.35 -0.79
N GLY A 183 12.82 14.17 -1.07
CA GLY A 183 13.87 15.04 -0.56
C GLY A 183 14.55 14.47 0.70
N LYS A 184 15.76 14.93 0.93
CA LYS A 184 16.48 14.66 2.17
C LYS A 184 15.82 15.53 3.24
N ALA A 185 15.40 14.92 4.33
CA ALA A 185 15.22 15.66 5.57
C ALA A 185 16.56 16.35 5.88
N ASP A 186 16.62 17.65 5.61
CA ASP A 186 17.79 18.40 6.02
C ASP A 186 17.84 18.39 7.54
N SER A 187 19.03 18.31 8.12
CA SER A 187 19.21 18.22 9.58
C SER A 187 18.56 19.39 10.35
N LYS A 188 18.17 20.45 9.62
CA LYS A 188 17.48 21.63 10.15
C LYS A 188 15.95 21.58 10.02
N SER A 189 15.40 20.72 9.14
CA SER A 189 13.97 20.47 9.02
C SER A 189 13.72 18.96 9.01
N PRO A 190 13.22 18.39 10.12
CA PRO A 190 12.93 16.94 10.20
C PRO A 190 11.72 16.53 9.35
N ASN A 191 11.05 17.47 8.71
CA ASN A 191 9.87 17.20 7.91
C ASN A 191 10.22 17.18 6.41
N PRO A 192 9.85 16.16 5.67
CA PRO A 192 10.00 16.13 4.21
C PRO A 192 9.12 17.22 3.61
N GLU A 193 9.67 17.99 2.66
CA GLU A 193 8.96 19.11 2.06
C GLU A 193 7.83 18.71 1.12
N VAL A 194 7.89 17.49 0.54
CA VAL A 194 6.92 17.03 -0.44
C VAL A 194 6.67 15.52 -0.30
N TRP A 195 5.43 15.10 -0.55
CA TRP A 195 5.04 13.70 -0.56
C TRP A 195 4.62 13.24 -1.95
N GLN A 196 5.00 12.01 -2.30
CA GLN A 196 4.59 11.36 -3.54
C GLN A 196 3.98 9.99 -3.28
N GLU A 197 3.01 9.62 -4.08
CA GLU A 197 2.59 8.24 -4.23
C GLU A 197 3.46 7.60 -5.32
N ALA A 198 4.15 6.52 -4.97
CA ALA A 198 5.09 5.84 -5.86
C ALA A 198 4.71 4.38 -6.07
N VAL A 199 5.00 3.86 -7.27
CA VAL A 199 4.79 2.46 -7.65
C VAL A 199 6.10 1.86 -8.13
N TYR A 200 6.34 0.61 -7.74
CA TYR A 200 7.56 -0.14 -8.05
C TYR A 200 7.24 -1.46 -8.73
N ILE A 201 8.20 -1.99 -9.47
CA ILE A 201 8.23 -3.39 -9.90
C ILE A 201 9.46 -4.05 -9.29
N PHE A 202 9.23 -5.17 -8.63
CA PHE A 202 10.29 -6.01 -8.09
C PHE A 202 10.60 -7.14 -9.07
N ASP A 203 11.82 -7.09 -9.60
CA ASP A 203 12.39 -8.10 -10.52
C ASP A 203 13.18 -9.12 -9.67
N PRO A 204 12.94 -10.42 -9.80
CA PRO A 204 13.64 -11.43 -9.02
C PRO A 204 15.18 -11.42 -9.23
N ASN A 205 15.64 -10.86 -10.34
CA ASN A 205 17.05 -10.82 -10.70
C ASN A 205 17.73 -9.48 -10.41
N LYS A 206 16.99 -8.48 -9.89
CA LYS A 206 17.50 -7.13 -9.64
C LYS A 206 17.24 -6.71 -8.21
N GLN A 207 18.05 -5.77 -7.74
CA GLN A 207 17.78 -5.07 -6.48
C GLN A 207 16.98 -3.80 -6.80
N THR A 208 15.85 -3.64 -6.16
CA THR A 208 15.00 -2.44 -6.27
C THR A 208 15.36 -1.45 -5.17
N SER A 209 15.51 -0.19 -5.53
CA SER A 209 15.78 0.93 -4.64
C SER A 209 14.67 1.98 -4.69
N LEU A 210 14.70 2.95 -3.79
CA LEU A 210 13.74 4.06 -3.76
C LEU A 210 13.72 4.91 -5.04
N LYS A 211 14.79 4.87 -5.84
CA LYS A 211 14.92 5.62 -7.10
C LYS A 211 14.27 4.91 -8.29
N ASP A 212 13.93 3.64 -8.13
CA ASP A 212 13.46 2.79 -9.24
C ASP A 212 11.92 2.79 -9.37
N SER A 213 11.26 3.86 -8.90
CA SER A 213 9.83 4.02 -9.07
C SER A 213 9.46 4.12 -10.56
N ILE A 214 8.48 3.33 -10.97
CA ILE A 214 7.98 3.34 -12.35
C ILE A 214 6.88 4.38 -12.58
N LEU A 215 6.10 4.68 -11.54
CA LEU A 215 5.10 5.74 -11.50
C LEU A 215 5.30 6.59 -10.27
N THR A 216 5.02 7.89 -10.41
CA THR A 216 5.01 8.85 -9.30
C THR A 216 3.91 9.87 -9.54
N ARG A 217 3.22 10.28 -8.47
CA ARG A 217 2.27 11.38 -8.50
C ARG A 217 2.15 12.07 -7.14
N THR A 218 1.64 13.29 -7.16
CA THR A 218 1.15 13.93 -5.95
C THR A 218 0.00 13.11 -5.34
N PRO A 219 -0.09 12.95 -4.00
CA PRO A 219 -1.17 12.18 -3.37
C PRO A 219 -2.54 12.70 -3.77
N ALA A 220 -3.32 11.90 -4.49
CA ALA A 220 -4.57 12.34 -5.12
C ALA A 220 -5.78 12.20 -4.19
N THR A 221 -5.80 11.15 -3.34
CA THR A 221 -6.96 10.92 -2.46
C THR A 221 -6.86 11.71 -1.16
N MET A 222 -8.01 12.12 -0.60
CA MET A 222 -8.05 12.80 0.70
C MET A 222 -7.40 11.96 1.80
N TRP A 223 -7.56 10.65 1.76
CA TRP A 223 -6.94 9.73 2.69
C TRP A 223 -5.40 9.81 2.62
N MET A 224 -4.82 9.82 1.42
CA MET A 224 -3.38 9.95 1.23
C MET A 224 -2.86 11.32 1.66
N LYS A 225 -3.63 12.37 1.39
CA LYS A 225 -3.32 13.73 1.85
C LYS A 225 -3.34 13.82 3.38
N ASN A 226 -4.33 13.20 4.02
CA ASN A 226 -4.42 13.16 5.48
C ASN A 226 -3.25 12.36 6.07
N LEU A 227 -2.86 11.25 5.46
CA LEU A 227 -1.71 10.46 5.86
C LEU A 227 -0.40 11.28 5.76
N ALA A 228 -0.23 12.06 4.69
CA ALA A 228 0.90 12.98 4.53
C ALA A 228 0.86 14.12 5.56
N ALA A 229 -0.31 14.73 5.77
CA ALA A 229 -0.52 15.86 6.67
C ALA A 229 -0.28 15.55 8.16
N LEU A 230 -0.27 14.27 8.54
CA LEU A 230 0.03 13.84 9.91
C LEU A 230 1.35 14.37 10.44
N ARG A 231 2.30 14.57 9.56
CA ARG A 231 3.66 14.96 9.90
C ARG A 231 3.99 16.40 9.52
N SER A 232 3.26 16.98 8.60
CA SER A 232 3.52 18.33 8.11
C SER A 232 2.23 18.97 7.59
N PRO A 233 1.46 19.61 8.48
CA PRO A 233 0.23 20.32 8.08
C PRO A 233 0.47 21.36 6.97
N GLU A 234 1.66 21.95 6.93
CA GLU A 234 2.06 22.95 5.92
C GLU A 234 2.28 22.34 4.54
N ILE A 235 2.62 21.05 4.47
CA ILE A 235 3.00 20.35 3.23
C ILE A 235 1.80 19.78 2.48
N ALA A 236 0.66 19.59 3.15
CA ALA A 236 -0.58 19.20 2.46
C ALA A 236 -0.96 20.17 1.33
N ASN A 237 -0.40 21.40 1.36
CA ASN A 237 -0.60 22.46 0.38
C ASN A 237 0.66 22.80 -0.44
N ALA A 238 1.79 22.18 -0.16
CA ALA A 238 3.02 22.43 -0.90
C ALA A 238 2.94 21.75 -2.27
N SER A 239 2.60 22.50 -3.29
CA SER A 239 2.73 22.14 -4.70
C SER A 239 4.20 22.26 -5.15
N GLY A 240 5.09 21.50 -4.54
CA GLY A 240 6.41 21.29 -5.12
C GLY A 240 6.22 20.52 -6.42
N ALA A 241 6.80 21.00 -7.52
CA ALA A 241 6.70 20.39 -8.83
C ALA A 241 7.38 18.99 -8.80
N ILE A 242 6.57 17.97 -8.47
CA ILE A 242 6.94 16.60 -8.76
C ILE A 242 6.66 16.41 -10.24
N GLU A 243 7.61 15.86 -10.97
CA GLU A 243 7.33 15.37 -12.29
C GLU A 243 6.41 14.15 -12.17
N ASP A 244 5.12 14.39 -12.39
CA ASP A 244 4.10 13.33 -12.37
C ASP A 244 4.35 12.35 -13.50
N LYS A 245 4.84 11.17 -13.15
CA LYS A 245 5.01 10.06 -14.07
C LYS A 245 3.76 9.18 -14.04
N SER A 246 2.76 9.60 -14.80
CA SER A 246 1.42 9.02 -14.78
C SER A 246 1.28 7.71 -15.59
N LEU A 247 2.21 7.44 -16.51
CA LEU A 247 2.20 6.28 -17.39
C LEU A 247 3.60 5.67 -17.48
N ALA A 248 3.72 4.39 -17.20
CA ALA A 248 4.91 3.59 -17.44
C ALA A 248 4.63 2.51 -18.48
N ILE A 249 5.53 2.37 -19.45
CA ILE A 249 5.57 1.24 -20.37
C ILE A 249 6.67 0.31 -19.90
N TYR A 250 6.29 -0.84 -19.38
CA TYR A 250 7.25 -1.79 -18.82
C TYR A 250 7.34 -3.05 -19.66
N GLN A 251 8.57 -3.42 -20.04
CA GLN A 251 8.86 -4.60 -20.82
C GLN A 251 9.32 -5.72 -19.89
N PHE A 252 8.44 -6.70 -19.65
CA PHE A 252 8.85 -7.97 -19.05
C PHE A 252 9.40 -8.91 -20.11
N PRO A 253 10.16 -9.96 -19.76
CA PRO A 253 10.64 -10.95 -20.73
C PRO A 253 9.53 -11.63 -21.53
N PHE A 254 8.32 -11.67 -20.99
CA PHE A 254 7.18 -12.42 -21.54
C PHE A 254 6.05 -11.54 -22.08
N ALA A 255 6.02 -10.25 -21.75
CA ALA A 255 4.99 -9.34 -22.23
C ALA A 255 5.31 -7.87 -21.95
N ARG A 256 4.68 -6.97 -22.70
CA ARG A 256 4.77 -5.52 -22.54
C ARG A 256 3.47 -4.98 -21.94
N PHE A 257 3.58 -4.16 -20.89
CA PHE A 257 2.44 -3.61 -20.18
C PHE A 257 2.47 -2.08 -20.12
N GLY A 258 1.31 -1.46 -20.27
CA GLY A 258 1.06 -0.09 -19.85
C GLY A 258 0.55 -0.09 -18.41
N ILE A 259 1.26 0.60 -17.50
CA ILE A 259 0.92 0.70 -16.09
C ILE A 259 0.64 2.16 -15.80
N PHE A 260 -0.48 2.48 -15.16
CA PHE A 260 -0.91 3.85 -14.94
C PHE A 260 -1.86 3.98 -13.74
N TYR A 261 -2.04 5.21 -13.26
CA TYR A 261 -3.05 5.50 -12.27
C TYR A 261 -4.43 5.62 -12.89
N LEU A 262 -5.42 4.90 -12.37
CA LEU A 262 -6.78 4.86 -12.93
C LEU A 262 -7.46 6.24 -12.98
N ASP A 263 -7.10 7.14 -12.07
CA ASP A 263 -7.62 8.50 -12.04
C ASP A 263 -7.27 9.30 -13.30
N ASP A 264 -6.07 9.08 -13.84
CA ASP A 264 -5.58 9.77 -15.03
C ASP A 264 -6.36 9.39 -16.29
N PHE A 265 -6.99 8.21 -16.25
CA PHE A 265 -7.79 7.69 -17.36
C PHE A 265 -9.04 8.54 -17.66
N LYS A 266 -9.48 9.40 -16.76
CA LYS A 266 -10.58 10.36 -17.00
C LYS A 266 -10.21 11.43 -18.01
N ASN A 267 -8.90 11.70 -18.18
CA ASN A 267 -8.42 12.71 -19.11
C ASN A 267 -8.36 12.14 -20.55
N PRO A 268 -9.09 12.72 -21.51
CA PRO A 268 -9.04 12.28 -22.91
C PRO A 268 -7.63 12.35 -23.53
N GLU A 269 -6.83 13.34 -23.16
CA GLU A 269 -5.44 13.46 -23.63
C GLU A 269 -4.59 12.26 -23.16
N PHE A 270 -4.82 11.80 -21.93
CA PHE A 270 -4.17 10.61 -21.42
C PHE A 270 -4.58 9.35 -22.21
N GLN A 271 -5.87 9.21 -22.57
CA GLN A 271 -6.35 8.11 -23.39
C GLN A 271 -5.70 8.11 -24.77
N GLU A 272 -5.54 9.27 -25.41
CA GLU A 272 -4.84 9.40 -26.69
C GLU A 272 -3.32 9.11 -26.55
N LYS A 273 -2.70 9.57 -25.46
CA LYS A 273 -1.31 9.21 -25.15
C LYS A 273 -1.16 7.70 -25.00
N LEU A 274 -2.08 7.05 -24.31
CA LEU A 274 -2.07 5.60 -24.11
C LEU A 274 -2.23 4.83 -25.44
N LYS A 275 -3.12 5.25 -26.34
CA LYS A 275 -3.26 4.66 -27.68
C LYS A 275 -1.96 4.71 -28.48
N LYS A 276 -1.25 5.84 -28.42
CA LYS A 276 0.02 6.04 -29.17
C LYS A 276 1.14 5.11 -28.69
N THR A 277 1.01 4.48 -27.52
CA THR A 277 2.01 3.54 -27.01
C THR A 277 1.98 2.17 -27.66
N PHE A 278 0.89 1.83 -28.37
CA PHE A 278 0.66 0.52 -28.97
C PHE A 278 0.77 -0.64 -27.97
N VAL A 279 0.47 -0.40 -26.71
CA VAL A 279 0.47 -1.42 -25.67
C VAL A 279 -0.89 -2.09 -25.63
N SER A 280 -0.92 -3.42 -25.67
CA SER A 280 -2.16 -4.19 -25.68
C SER A 280 -2.58 -4.74 -24.31
N ARG A 281 -1.73 -4.62 -23.29
CA ARG A 281 -2.01 -5.08 -21.93
C ARG A 281 -1.86 -3.95 -20.93
N LEU A 282 -2.88 -3.74 -20.12
CA LEU A 282 -2.99 -2.59 -19.24
C LEU A 282 -3.16 -3.02 -17.77
N ILE A 283 -2.42 -2.36 -16.89
CA ILE A 283 -2.60 -2.48 -15.43
C ILE A 283 -2.97 -1.11 -14.90
N ALA A 284 -4.17 -0.98 -14.36
CA ALA A 284 -4.68 0.24 -13.76
C ALA A 284 -4.57 0.17 -12.23
N ILE A 285 -3.88 1.15 -11.63
CA ILE A 285 -3.67 1.26 -10.19
C ILE A 285 -4.58 2.36 -9.65
N GLY A 286 -5.41 2.05 -8.68
CA GLY A 286 -6.31 3.01 -8.05
C GLY A 286 -7.67 2.44 -7.68
N GLU A 287 -8.42 3.21 -6.87
CA GLU A 287 -9.69 2.81 -6.28
C GLU A 287 -10.91 3.43 -6.98
N ASN A 288 -10.70 4.24 -8.01
CA ASN A 288 -11.71 5.11 -8.62
C ASN A 288 -12.81 4.36 -9.39
N SER A 289 -13.93 5.06 -9.63
CA SER A 289 -15.11 4.61 -10.37
C SER A 289 -14.95 4.58 -11.91
N SER A 290 -13.79 4.95 -12.46
CA SER A 290 -13.55 4.96 -13.92
C SER A 290 -13.41 3.58 -14.55
N GLU A 291 -13.74 2.53 -13.81
CA GLU A 291 -13.62 1.14 -14.23
C GLU A 291 -14.45 0.81 -15.46
N THR A 292 -15.73 1.18 -15.45
CA THR A 292 -16.63 0.92 -16.59
C THR A 292 -16.12 1.62 -17.84
N GLN A 293 -15.71 2.87 -17.72
CA GLN A 293 -15.15 3.65 -18.82
C GLN A 293 -13.87 3.00 -19.37
N LEU A 294 -12.97 2.51 -18.51
CA LEU A 294 -11.76 1.80 -18.93
C LEU A 294 -12.10 0.50 -19.67
N LYS A 295 -13.06 -0.29 -19.17
CA LYS A 295 -13.48 -1.54 -19.79
C LYS A 295 -14.09 -1.32 -21.19
N GLU A 296 -14.93 -0.31 -21.34
CA GLU A 296 -15.55 0.06 -22.62
C GLU A 296 -14.51 0.56 -23.62
N TRP A 297 -13.66 1.48 -23.19
CA TRP A 297 -12.59 2.02 -24.02
C TRP A 297 -11.62 0.92 -24.47
N ALA A 298 -11.20 0.03 -23.57
CA ALA A 298 -10.31 -1.07 -23.88
C ALA A 298 -10.91 -2.00 -24.97
N THR A 299 -12.22 -2.25 -24.89
CA THR A 299 -12.93 -3.04 -25.91
C THR A 299 -12.90 -2.35 -27.28
N LYS A 300 -13.14 -1.04 -27.31
CA LYS A 300 -13.12 -0.23 -28.55
C LYS A 300 -11.71 -0.06 -29.12
N SER A 301 -10.70 -0.07 -28.26
CA SER A 301 -9.30 0.19 -28.61
C SER A 301 -8.48 -1.08 -28.86
N ASN A 302 -9.11 -2.24 -28.96
CA ASN A 302 -8.47 -3.50 -29.28
C ASN A 302 -7.43 -3.96 -28.23
N ILE A 303 -7.64 -3.61 -26.97
CA ILE A 303 -6.76 -4.00 -25.85
C ILE A 303 -6.96 -5.49 -25.54
N GLU A 304 -5.88 -6.24 -25.48
CA GLU A 304 -5.91 -7.68 -25.19
C GLU A 304 -6.33 -7.98 -23.75
N SER A 305 -5.83 -7.22 -22.79
CA SER A 305 -6.25 -7.37 -21.41
C SER A 305 -6.15 -6.08 -20.60
N THR A 306 -7.10 -5.90 -19.69
CA THR A 306 -7.07 -4.88 -18.64
C THR A 306 -7.12 -5.54 -17.27
N ILE A 307 -6.29 -5.07 -16.38
CA ILE A 307 -6.07 -5.64 -15.06
C ILE A 307 -6.26 -4.56 -14.02
N ARG A 308 -7.02 -4.88 -13.00
CA ARG A 308 -7.20 -4.05 -11.82
C ARG A 308 -7.28 -4.91 -10.57
N THR A 309 -6.64 -4.49 -9.51
CA THR A 309 -6.75 -5.12 -8.21
C THR A 309 -7.27 -4.13 -7.17
N ILE A 310 -8.20 -4.59 -6.34
CA ILE A 310 -8.80 -3.83 -5.25
C ILE A 310 -8.87 -4.77 -4.04
N PRO A 311 -8.53 -4.32 -2.84
CA PRO A 311 -8.70 -5.15 -1.65
C PRO A 311 -10.19 -5.32 -1.33
N SER A 312 -10.50 -6.25 -0.46
CA SER A 312 -11.80 -6.35 0.20
C SER A 312 -11.65 -6.13 1.71
N GLY A 313 -12.76 -5.93 2.41
CA GLY A 313 -12.78 -5.74 3.86
C GLY A 313 -12.93 -4.29 4.29
N SER A 314 -12.92 -4.10 5.61
CA SER A 314 -13.06 -2.78 6.24
C SER A 314 -11.74 -2.38 6.89
N PHE A 315 -11.37 -1.14 6.67
CA PHE A 315 -10.11 -0.58 7.11
C PHE A 315 -10.34 0.84 7.61
N LEU A 316 -10.49 0.98 8.92
CA LEU A 316 -10.94 2.23 9.54
C LEU A 316 -12.28 2.68 8.94
N ASP A 317 -12.37 3.93 8.50
CA ASP A 317 -13.52 4.53 7.81
C ASP A 317 -13.67 4.14 6.33
N LYS A 318 -12.74 3.34 5.81
CA LYS A 318 -12.82 2.82 4.43
C LYS A 318 -13.40 1.41 4.38
N ASN A 319 -14.36 1.24 3.49
CA ASN A 319 -14.92 -0.07 3.14
C ASN A 319 -14.53 -0.42 1.72
N TYR A 320 -13.76 -1.48 1.57
CA TYR A 320 -13.36 -2.00 0.27
C TYR A 320 -14.30 -3.12 -0.16
N GLY A 321 -14.94 -2.94 -1.29
CA GLY A 321 -15.91 -3.89 -1.82
C GLY A 321 -15.31 -5.07 -2.57
N GLY A 322 -13.98 -5.12 -2.74
CA GLY A 322 -13.38 -6.02 -3.71
C GLY A 322 -13.68 -5.62 -5.15
N GLY A 323 -13.80 -6.59 -6.05
CA GLY A 323 -14.08 -6.34 -7.47
C GLY A 323 -12.82 -6.25 -8.33
N SER A 324 -11.73 -6.89 -7.89
CA SER A 324 -10.56 -7.12 -8.74
C SER A 324 -10.95 -7.88 -10.00
N TYR A 325 -10.32 -7.56 -11.12
CA TYR A 325 -10.63 -8.24 -12.37
C TYR A 325 -9.43 -8.33 -13.32
N ILE A 326 -9.51 -9.31 -14.21
CA ILE A 326 -8.76 -9.39 -15.45
C ILE A 326 -9.80 -9.48 -16.57
N LYS A 327 -9.93 -8.45 -17.39
CA LYS A 327 -10.76 -8.48 -18.59
C LYS A 327 -9.90 -8.75 -19.80
N THR A 328 -10.24 -9.75 -20.57
CA THR A 328 -9.60 -10.03 -21.85
C THR A 328 -10.47 -9.52 -23.03
N ARG A 329 -9.86 -9.38 -24.20
CA ARG A 329 -10.55 -8.95 -25.41
C ARG A 329 -11.77 -9.81 -25.77
N TYR A 330 -11.69 -11.12 -25.51
CA TYR A 330 -12.72 -12.09 -25.87
C TYR A 330 -13.77 -12.33 -24.77
N GLY A 331 -13.91 -11.42 -23.85
CA GLY A 331 -14.79 -11.52 -22.71
C GLY A 331 -14.10 -12.25 -21.58
N PHE A 332 -14.10 -12.22 -20.52
CA PHE A 332 -14.01 -12.62 -19.43
C PHE A 332 -13.24 -12.77 -18.66
N PRO A 333 -13.11 -13.21 -17.88
CA PRO A 333 -13.97 -13.19 -16.87
C PRO A 333 -13.38 -13.08 -15.56
N THR A 334 -13.77 -12.15 -14.90
CA THR A 334 -13.72 -12.34 -13.51
C THR A 334 -15.06 -12.65 -13.00
N PRO A 335 -15.21 -13.76 -12.36
CA PRO A 335 -16.41 -14.02 -11.65
C PRO A 335 -16.50 -13.07 -10.49
N GLY A 336 -17.65 -12.52 -10.34
CA GLY A 336 -18.03 -11.85 -9.14
C GLY A 336 -17.48 -10.44 -8.96
N VAL A 337 -18.05 -9.55 -9.70
CA VAL A 337 -17.91 -8.08 -9.55
C VAL A 337 -18.10 -7.60 -8.10
N ASN A 338 -18.63 -8.41 -7.20
CA ASN A 338 -18.91 -8.05 -5.82
C ASN A 338 -18.45 -9.10 -4.79
N SER A 339 -17.50 -9.93 -5.12
CA SER A 339 -16.97 -10.85 -4.11
C SER A 339 -16.15 -10.07 -3.08
N ARG A 340 -16.60 -10.07 -1.83
CA ARG A 340 -15.85 -9.56 -0.70
C ARG A 340 -14.83 -10.58 -0.16
N GLU A 341 -14.79 -11.76 -0.77
CA GLU A 341 -13.90 -12.84 -0.36
C GLU A 341 -12.50 -12.64 -0.94
N PRO A 342 -11.46 -13.15 -0.28
CA PRO A 342 -10.11 -13.18 -0.81
C PRO A 342 -10.08 -13.94 -2.14
N LEU A 343 -9.49 -13.32 -3.16
CA LEU A 343 -9.53 -13.84 -4.52
C LEU A 343 -8.14 -13.78 -5.16
N LEU A 344 -7.79 -14.83 -5.88
CA LEU A 344 -6.61 -14.92 -6.71
C LEU A 344 -7.06 -15.22 -8.15
N LEU A 345 -6.84 -14.26 -9.04
CA LEU A 345 -7.15 -14.40 -10.45
C LEU A 345 -5.86 -14.70 -11.21
N ASN A 346 -5.86 -15.73 -12.03
CA ASN A 346 -4.73 -16.09 -12.88
C ASN A 346 -5.14 -16.01 -14.35
N LEU A 347 -4.34 -15.31 -15.16
CA LEU A 347 -4.43 -15.29 -16.62
C LEU A 347 -3.15 -15.90 -17.21
N PHE A 348 -3.26 -17.00 -17.91
CA PHE A 348 -2.17 -17.49 -18.77
C PHE A 348 -2.08 -16.67 -20.06
N LEU A 349 -0.84 -16.35 -20.47
CA LEU A 349 -0.55 -15.52 -21.66
C LEU A 349 -0.30 -16.33 -22.90
#